data_1c8b8d3d53cb052b038b61d4b47ab7db
#
_entry.id   1c8b8d3d53cb052b038b61d4b47ab7db
#
_cell.length_a   1.000
_cell.length_b   1.000
_cell.length_c   1.000
_cell.angle_alpha   90.00
_cell.angle_beta   90.00
_cell.angle_gamma   90.00
#
_symmetry.space_group_name_H-M   'P 1'
#
loop_
_entity.id
_entity.type
_entity.pdbx_description
1 polymer ?
#
loop_
_entity_poly.entity_id
_entity_poly.type
_entity_poly.pdbx_seq_one_letter_code
_entity_poly.pdbx_strand_id
1 'polypeptide(L)' 'MITELQRSILEFAKRECFKCSLEDFISRTGVDKDEALKALKDLRSKRIVSMPPDLLHSFIGVTNYGWNVMQWKRR' A
#
# COMPACT_ATOMS: atom_id res chain seq x y z
N MET A 1 -6.31 -1.29 -12.77
CA MET A 1 -6.03 -2.66 -12.30
C MET A 1 -4.76 -2.69 -11.49
N ILE A 2 -4.75 -3.40 -10.38
CA ILE A 2 -3.56 -3.45 -9.53
C ILE A 2 -2.94 -4.83 -9.59
N THR A 3 -1.64 -4.88 -9.32
CA THR A 3 -0.91 -6.14 -9.33
C THR A 3 -1.09 -6.86 -7.99
N GLU A 4 -0.66 -8.12 -7.97
CA GLU A 4 -0.72 -8.90 -6.76
C GLU A 4 0.16 -8.29 -5.66
N LEU A 5 1.31 -7.76 -6.03
CA LEU A 5 2.18 -7.10 -5.06
C LEU A 5 1.49 -5.87 -4.48
N GLN A 6 0.84 -5.09 -5.32
CA GLN A 6 0.13 -3.90 -4.85
C GLN A 6 -1.00 -4.29 -3.92
N ARG A 7 -1.74 -5.35 -4.25
CA ARG A 7 -2.80 -5.82 -3.38
C ARG A 7 -2.23 -6.27 -2.03
N SER A 8 -1.09 -6.95 -2.04
CA SER A 8 -0.47 -7.40 -0.80
C SER A 8 -0.08 -6.23 0.08
N ILE A 9 0.45 -5.16 -0.51
CA ILE A 9 0.81 -3.96 0.25
C ILE A 9 -0.44 -3.37 0.90
N LEU A 10 -1.53 -3.27 0.15
CA LEU A 10 -2.75 -2.67 0.67
C LEU A 10 -3.36 -3.54 1.78
N GLU A 11 -3.35 -4.84 1.61
CA GLU A 11 -3.90 -5.73 2.63
C GLU A 11 -3.05 -5.70 3.89
N PHE A 12 -1.75 -5.60 3.74
CA PHE A 12 -0.87 -5.46 4.90
C PHE A 12 -1.19 -4.17 5.66
N ALA A 13 -1.35 -3.06 4.93
CA ALA A 13 -1.68 -1.79 5.55
C ALA A 13 -3.00 -1.88 6.30
N LYS A 14 -3.99 -2.51 5.70
CA LYS A 14 -5.30 -2.67 6.33
C LYS A 14 -5.18 -3.49 7.61
N ARG A 15 -4.44 -4.58 7.55
CA ARG A 15 -4.26 -5.46 8.72
C ARG A 15 -3.60 -4.73 9.86
N GLU A 16 -2.68 -3.83 9.56
CA GLU A 16 -1.96 -3.07 10.57
C GLU A 16 -2.68 -1.77 10.94
N CYS A 17 -3.94 -1.64 10.56
CA CYS A 17 -4.75 -0.46 10.86
C CYS A 17 -4.13 0.82 10.31
N PHE A 18 -3.45 0.71 9.18
CA PHE A 18 -2.81 1.84 8.49
C PHE A 18 -1.75 2.53 9.34
N LYS A 19 -1.14 1.77 10.24
CA LYS A 19 -0.06 2.28 11.10
C LYS A 19 1.25 1.56 10.79
N CYS A 20 1.49 1.30 9.52
CA CYS A 20 2.71 0.66 9.09
C CYS A 20 3.29 1.41 7.91
N SER A 21 4.58 1.24 7.70
CA SER A 21 5.26 1.84 6.57
C SER A 21 5.63 0.75 5.57
N LEU A 22 6.08 1.16 4.39
CA LEU A 22 6.54 0.20 3.40
C LEU A 22 7.78 -0.53 3.91
N GLU A 23 8.58 0.12 4.73
CA GLU A 23 9.75 -0.52 5.32
C GLU A 23 9.32 -1.73 6.16
N ASP A 24 8.24 -1.58 6.92
CA ASP A 24 7.71 -2.69 7.70
C ASP A 24 7.28 -3.84 6.79
N PHE A 25 6.63 -3.51 5.69
CA PHE A 25 6.17 -4.52 4.75
C PHE A 25 7.35 -5.29 4.16
N ILE A 26 8.38 -4.56 3.75
CA ILE A 26 9.58 -5.17 3.18
C ILE A 26 10.25 -6.08 4.22
N SER A 27 10.33 -5.61 5.45
CA SER A 27 10.96 -6.38 6.51
C SER A 27 10.24 -7.68 6.77
N ARG A 28 8.93 -7.68 6.66
CA ARG A 28 8.13 -8.87 6.98
C ARG A 28 8.00 -9.83 5.83
N THR A 29 8.02 -9.34 4.60
CA THR A 29 7.78 -10.19 3.45
C THR A 29 9.05 -10.54 2.69
N GLY A 30 10.10 -9.73 2.84
CA GLY A 30 11.33 -9.99 2.13
C GLY A 30 11.29 -9.59 0.66
N VAL A 31 10.27 -8.84 0.23
CA VAL A 31 10.20 -8.43 -1.18
C VAL A 31 11.31 -7.44 -1.49
N ASP A 32 11.63 -7.33 -2.77
CA ASP A 32 12.64 -6.39 -3.22
C ASP A 32 12.20 -4.96 -2.95
N LYS A 33 13.09 -4.16 -2.38
CA LYS A 33 12.77 -2.79 -2.00
C LYS A 33 12.37 -1.95 -3.21
N ASP A 34 13.13 -2.08 -4.31
CA ASP A 34 12.84 -1.28 -5.49
C ASP A 34 11.49 -1.62 -6.08
N GLU A 35 11.14 -2.89 -6.10
CA GLU A 35 9.84 -3.30 -6.62
C GLU A 35 8.70 -2.82 -5.73
N ALA A 36 8.91 -2.91 -4.41
CA ALA A 36 7.89 -2.44 -3.47
C ALA A 36 7.68 -0.93 -3.60
N LEU A 37 8.77 -0.18 -3.74
CA LEU A 37 8.66 1.26 -3.92
C LEU A 37 7.95 1.61 -5.21
N LYS A 38 8.26 0.91 -6.27
CA LYS A 38 7.62 1.14 -7.56
C LYS A 38 6.11 0.85 -7.48
N ALA A 39 5.76 -0.23 -6.83
CA ALA A 39 4.36 -0.59 -6.68
C ALA A 39 3.60 0.47 -5.88
N LEU A 40 4.18 0.92 -4.77
CA LEU A 40 3.52 1.92 -3.93
C LEU A 40 3.43 3.27 -4.64
N LYS A 41 4.48 3.63 -5.38
CA LYS A 41 4.46 4.86 -6.14
C LYS A 41 3.33 4.86 -7.16
N ASP A 42 3.11 3.73 -7.80
CA ASP A 42 2.02 3.61 -8.76
C ASP A 42 0.66 3.74 -8.07
N LEU A 43 0.51 3.12 -6.91
CA LEU A 43 -0.73 3.24 -6.15
C LEU A 43 -0.98 4.68 -5.74
N ARG A 44 0.06 5.41 -5.34
CA ARG A 44 -0.07 6.80 -4.96
C ARG A 44 -0.46 7.64 -6.18
N SER A 45 0.13 7.34 -7.32
CA SER A 45 -0.18 8.03 -8.57
C SER A 45 -1.65 7.83 -8.97
N LYS A 46 -2.20 6.68 -8.68
CA LYS A 46 -3.59 6.38 -9.00
C LYS A 46 -4.54 6.83 -7.91
N ARG A 47 -4.03 7.51 -6.88
CA ARG A 47 -4.84 8.02 -5.77
C ARG A 47 -5.51 6.93 -4.96
N ILE A 48 -4.98 5.72 -5.03
CA ILE A 48 -5.47 4.64 -4.20
C ILE A 48 -4.94 4.78 -2.78
N VAL A 49 -3.70 5.27 -2.65
CA VAL A 49 -3.14 5.58 -1.34
C VAL A 49 -2.86 7.08 -1.25
N SER A 50 -2.90 7.58 -0.03
CA SER A 50 -2.60 8.98 0.27
C SER A 50 -1.47 8.99 1.29
N MET A 51 -0.32 9.54 0.90
CA MET A 51 0.82 9.60 1.80
C MET A 51 1.84 10.60 1.29
N PRO A 52 2.74 11.05 2.17
CA PRO A 52 3.79 11.98 1.77
C PRO A 52 4.75 11.38 0.74
N PRO A 53 5.60 12.21 0.13
CA PRO A 53 6.55 11.71 -0.86
C PRO A 53 7.52 10.66 -0.33
N ASP A 54 7.78 10.64 0.98
CA ASP A 54 8.62 9.61 1.56
C ASP A 54 7.83 8.31 1.65
N LEU A 55 7.88 7.53 0.60
CA LEU A 55 7.07 6.33 0.51
C LEU A 55 7.58 5.19 1.39
N LEU A 56 8.85 5.26 1.78
CA LEU A 56 9.45 4.16 2.54
C LEU A 56 9.14 4.24 4.03
N HIS A 57 9.16 5.44 4.60
CA HIS A 57 9.06 5.62 6.04
C HIS A 57 7.73 6.18 6.51
N SER A 58 6.87 6.60 5.61
CA SER A 58 5.59 7.16 6.00
C SER A 58 4.54 6.07 6.11
N PHE A 59 3.54 6.30 6.95
CA PHE A 59 2.43 5.37 7.07
C PHE A 59 1.65 5.31 5.76
N ILE A 60 1.22 4.10 5.40
CA ILE A 60 0.47 3.88 4.18
C ILE A 60 -1.01 4.10 4.48
N GLY A 61 -1.60 5.12 3.90
CA GLY A 61 -3.02 5.41 4.08
C GLY A 61 -3.79 5.14 2.81
N VAL A 62 -4.94 4.49 2.92
CA VAL A 62 -5.78 4.16 1.77
C VAL A 62 -6.91 5.15 1.68
N THR A 63 -7.13 5.72 0.49
CA THR A 63 -8.18 6.71 0.28
C THR A 63 -9.54 6.02 0.16
N ASN A 64 -10.61 6.83 0.23
CA ASN A 64 -11.94 6.28 0.00
C ASN A 64 -12.05 5.66 -1.39
N TYR A 65 -11.41 6.29 -2.36
CA TYR A 65 -11.37 5.73 -3.71
C TYR A 65 -10.69 4.36 -3.69
N GLY A 66 -9.59 4.24 -2.96
CA GLY A 66 -8.89 2.97 -2.86
C GLY A 66 -9.73 1.90 -2.19
N TRP A 67 -10.48 2.25 -1.15
CA TRP A 67 -11.40 1.32 -0.53
C TRP A 67 -12.39 0.75 -1.54
N ASN A 68 -12.97 1.63 -2.35
CA ASN A 68 -13.96 1.21 -3.32
C ASN A 68 -13.35 0.34 -4.41
N VAL A 69 -12.16 0.69 -4.86
CA VAL A 69 -11.48 -0.08 -5.90
C VAL A 69 -11.16 -1.49 -5.39
N MET A 70 -10.75 -1.59 -4.14
CA MET A 70 -10.38 -2.88 -3.56
C MET A 70 -11.59 -3.69 -3.12
N GLN A 71 -12.72 -3.05 -2.92
CA GLN A 71 -13.95 -3.71 -2.51
C GLN A 71 -13.81 -4.47 -1.21
N TRP A 72 -13.04 -3.90 -0.29
CA TRP A 72 -12.81 -4.57 0.99
C TRP A 72 -14.04 -4.65 1.86
N LYS A 73 -14.98 -3.75 1.68
CA LYS A 73 -16.11 -3.70 2.58
C LYS A 73 -17.20 -4.71 2.24
N ARG A 74 -17.05 -5.47 1.16
CA ARG A 74 -18.03 -6.42 0.83
C ARG A 74 -17.97 -7.55 1.71
N ARG A 75 -18.79 -7.90 2.05
CA ARG A 75 -18.95 -8.92 2.83
C ARG A 75 -18.37 -9.33 3.35
#